data_e8c6f3ee8ba1c04f53c4c86b7d50f46b
#
_entry.id   e8c6f3ee8ba1c04f53c4c86b7d50f46b
#
_cell.length_a   1.000
_cell.length_b   1.000
_cell.length_c   1.000
_cell.angle_alpha   90.00
_cell.angle_beta   90.00
_cell.angle_gamma   90.00
#
_symmetry.space_group_name_H-M   'P 1'
#
loop_
_entity.id
_entity.type
_entity.pdbx_description
1 polymer ?
#
loop_
_entity_poly.entity_id
_entity_poly.type
_entity_poly.pdbx_seq_one_letter_code
_entity_poly.pdbx_strand_id
1 'polypeptide(L)'
;MAEPLAPGLTRIWDVSEVICDVDTDFQNLVIGRTHQGVSLFSDGERQSTEFSQLVYHEALLVPALLLAGEVEQVLVIGSGEGVVSQQAVSAGATHVDHVDIDREAVRLCAQYLPYGYTEDELRRAEKGSGPITMHYRDGWEFVDRCATSYDIVVIDLPDERTEAVQHNRLYHTDFLRRCRDIGRVVVAQAGCPTLWRNESLHLSWQRFRETFPTVVYFGSDEHEWAFLSGLAEACEDPVARMSARLPTLPYRSLTIDADTLIASTVPPKSLRALDSR
;
A
#
# COMPACT_ATOMS: atom_id res chain seq x y z
N MET A 1 -12.23 -8.32 -19.64
CA MET A 1 -11.61 -6.99 -19.48
C MET A 1 -10.15 -7.06 -19.90
N ALA A 2 -9.63 -6.04 -20.57
CA ALA A 2 -8.23 -5.98 -21.00
C ALA A 2 -7.47 -5.03 -20.06
N GLU A 3 -6.41 -5.54 -19.43
CA GLU A 3 -5.53 -4.80 -18.53
C GLU A 3 -4.18 -4.59 -19.22
N PRO A 4 -3.79 -3.35 -19.55
CA PRO A 4 -2.49 -3.07 -20.12
C PRO A 4 -1.41 -3.22 -19.03
N LEU A 5 -0.38 -4.05 -19.27
CA LEU A 5 0.69 -4.29 -18.30
C LEU A 5 1.99 -3.55 -18.68
N ALA A 6 2.29 -3.49 -19.98
CA ALA A 6 3.47 -2.83 -20.53
C ALA A 6 3.24 -2.57 -22.03
N PRO A 7 4.07 -1.76 -22.72
CA PRO A 7 3.97 -1.59 -24.15
C PRO A 7 3.98 -2.93 -24.90
N GLY A 8 2.89 -3.23 -25.60
CA GLY A 8 2.71 -4.48 -26.35
C GLY A 8 2.32 -5.71 -25.51
N LEU A 9 2.07 -5.55 -24.22
CA LEU A 9 1.65 -6.64 -23.34
C LEU A 9 0.34 -6.29 -22.63
N THR A 10 -0.68 -7.13 -22.82
CA THR A 10 -2.00 -6.97 -22.23
C THR A 10 -2.43 -8.27 -21.57
N ARG A 11 -2.91 -8.19 -20.33
CA ARG A 11 -3.58 -9.31 -19.64
C ARG A 11 -5.06 -9.26 -19.96
N ILE A 12 -5.65 -10.42 -20.20
CA ILE A 12 -7.11 -10.54 -20.38
C ILE A 12 -7.71 -11.20 -19.14
N TRP A 13 -8.64 -10.50 -18.52
CA TRP A 13 -9.47 -11.02 -17.44
C TRP A 13 -10.80 -11.53 -17.99
N ASP A 14 -11.15 -12.76 -17.65
CA ASP A 14 -12.50 -13.28 -17.85
C ASP A 14 -13.36 -12.84 -16.67
N VAL A 15 -14.26 -11.89 -16.93
CA VAL A 15 -15.20 -11.32 -15.93
C VAL A 15 -16.56 -11.97 -16.20
N SER A 16 -16.93 -12.92 -15.37
CA SER A 16 -18.19 -13.66 -15.51
C SER A 16 -19.43 -12.86 -15.12
N GLU A 17 -19.25 -11.86 -14.25
CA GLU A 17 -20.31 -10.97 -13.76
C GLU A 17 -19.71 -9.60 -13.46
N VAL A 18 -20.30 -8.54 -13.98
CA VAL A 18 -20.02 -7.16 -13.57
C VAL A 18 -20.99 -6.80 -12.45
N ILE A 19 -20.46 -6.57 -11.24
CA ILE A 19 -21.25 -6.23 -10.05
C ILE A 19 -21.50 -4.73 -10.01
N CYS A 20 -20.46 -3.94 -10.35
CA CYS A 20 -20.51 -2.47 -10.36
C CYS A 20 -19.58 -1.96 -11.46
N ASP A 21 -20.01 -0.92 -12.20
CA ASP A 21 -19.21 -0.20 -13.20
C ASP A 21 -19.65 1.28 -13.14
N VAL A 22 -18.78 2.13 -12.56
CA VAL A 22 -19.11 3.52 -12.24
C VAL A 22 -17.92 4.42 -12.53
N ASP A 23 -18.17 5.54 -13.17
CA ASP A 23 -17.22 6.66 -13.26
C ASP A 23 -17.40 7.55 -12.04
N THR A 24 -16.40 7.61 -11.18
CA THR A 24 -16.31 8.59 -10.09
C THR A 24 -15.70 9.90 -10.61
N ASP A 25 -15.56 10.90 -9.77
CA ASP A 25 -14.85 12.13 -10.13
C ASP A 25 -13.34 11.91 -10.41
N PHE A 26 -12.78 10.73 -10.03
CA PHE A 26 -11.34 10.46 -10.03
C PHE A 26 -10.93 9.28 -10.93
N GLN A 27 -11.80 8.29 -11.14
CA GLN A 27 -11.47 7.06 -11.85
C GLN A 27 -12.72 6.33 -12.36
N ASN A 28 -12.55 5.46 -13.36
CA ASN A 28 -13.53 4.43 -13.65
C ASN A 28 -13.30 3.25 -12.70
N LEU A 29 -14.31 2.88 -11.92
CA LEU A 29 -14.26 1.77 -10.97
C LEU A 29 -15.12 0.62 -11.47
N VAL A 30 -14.52 -0.55 -11.64
CA VAL A 30 -15.25 -1.77 -11.97
C VAL A 30 -15.01 -2.82 -10.88
N ILE A 31 -16.11 -3.34 -10.31
CA ILE A 31 -16.09 -4.50 -9.42
C ILE A 31 -16.78 -5.65 -10.15
N GLY A 32 -16.10 -6.77 -10.28
CA GLY A 32 -16.63 -7.91 -11.04
C GLY A 32 -16.12 -9.23 -10.50
N ARG A 33 -16.78 -10.30 -10.89
CA ARG A 33 -16.42 -11.67 -10.51
C ARG A 33 -15.50 -12.29 -11.55
N THR A 34 -14.31 -12.66 -11.12
CA THR A 34 -13.33 -13.41 -11.90
C THR A 34 -13.09 -14.81 -11.29
N HIS A 35 -12.19 -15.61 -11.87
CA HIS A 35 -11.75 -16.85 -11.24
C HIS A 35 -10.96 -16.63 -9.93
N GLN A 36 -10.52 -15.39 -9.65
CA GLN A 36 -9.87 -15.00 -8.39
C GLN A 36 -10.86 -14.42 -7.36
N GLY A 37 -12.16 -14.68 -7.53
CA GLY A 37 -13.22 -14.14 -6.70
C GLY A 37 -13.64 -12.74 -7.11
N VAL A 38 -14.21 -11.97 -6.19
CA VAL A 38 -14.57 -10.57 -6.43
C VAL A 38 -13.29 -9.75 -6.59
N SER A 39 -13.23 -9.02 -7.69
CA SER A 39 -12.04 -8.30 -8.13
C SER A 39 -12.36 -6.84 -8.39
N LEU A 40 -11.45 -5.96 -7.98
CA LEU A 40 -11.51 -4.52 -8.15
C LEU A 40 -10.57 -4.06 -9.26
N PHE A 41 -11.09 -3.26 -10.18
CA PHE A 41 -10.33 -2.61 -11.24
C PHE A 41 -10.54 -1.10 -11.19
N SER A 42 -9.46 -0.35 -11.37
CA SER A 42 -9.46 1.10 -11.51
C SER A 42 -8.88 1.48 -12.87
N ASP A 43 -9.62 2.23 -13.67
CA ASP A 43 -9.22 2.63 -15.03
C ASP A 43 -8.73 1.46 -15.91
N GLY A 44 -9.34 0.28 -15.72
CA GLY A 44 -9.01 -0.95 -16.43
C GLY A 44 -7.82 -1.73 -15.87
N GLU A 45 -7.16 -1.27 -14.82
CA GLU A 45 -6.06 -1.96 -14.14
C GLU A 45 -6.57 -2.66 -12.87
N ARG A 46 -6.18 -3.93 -12.67
CA ARG A 46 -6.53 -4.66 -11.47
C ARG A 46 -5.84 -4.06 -10.23
N GLN A 47 -6.62 -3.65 -9.28
CA GLN A 47 -6.14 -3.16 -7.98
C GLN A 47 -6.06 -4.30 -6.97
N SER A 48 -7.16 -5.02 -6.75
CA SER A 48 -7.15 -6.16 -5.84
C SER A 48 -8.13 -7.26 -6.26
N THR A 49 -7.97 -8.45 -5.66
CA THR A 49 -8.88 -9.59 -5.82
C THR A 49 -9.06 -10.29 -4.47
N GLU A 50 -10.21 -10.92 -4.28
CA GLU A 50 -10.49 -11.71 -3.07
C GLU A 50 -9.39 -12.75 -2.80
N PHE A 51 -8.83 -13.36 -3.84
CA PHE A 51 -7.79 -14.37 -3.74
C PHE A 51 -6.43 -13.80 -3.27
N SER A 52 -6.02 -12.64 -3.78
CA SER A 52 -4.64 -12.16 -3.59
C SER A 52 -4.49 -10.98 -2.62
N GLN A 53 -5.60 -10.37 -2.19
CA GLN A 53 -5.54 -9.14 -1.38
C GLN A 53 -4.78 -9.32 -0.04
N LEU A 54 -4.89 -10.50 0.59
CA LEU A 54 -4.21 -10.73 1.86
C LEU A 54 -2.69 -10.73 1.72
N VAL A 55 -2.18 -11.44 0.70
CA VAL A 55 -0.74 -11.46 0.38
C VAL A 55 -0.21 -10.05 0.13
N TYR A 56 -0.95 -9.26 -0.63
CA TYR A 56 -0.59 -7.87 -0.93
C TYR A 56 -0.53 -7.01 0.34
N HIS A 57 -1.60 -6.98 1.12
CA HIS A 57 -1.70 -6.08 2.27
C HIS A 57 -0.77 -6.49 3.41
N GLU A 58 -0.52 -7.78 3.62
CA GLU A 58 0.49 -8.23 4.58
C GLU A 58 1.91 -7.86 4.12
N ALA A 59 2.22 -8.01 2.83
CA ALA A 59 3.51 -7.61 2.28
C ALA A 59 3.76 -6.09 2.37
N LEU A 60 2.71 -5.28 2.24
CA LEU A 60 2.77 -3.83 2.44
C LEU A 60 2.97 -3.47 3.91
N LEU A 61 2.16 -4.01 4.83
CA LEU A 61 2.09 -3.50 6.20
C LEU A 61 2.99 -4.23 7.19
N VAL A 62 3.09 -5.57 7.13
CA VAL A 62 3.80 -6.35 8.16
C VAL A 62 5.28 -5.96 8.29
N PRO A 63 6.07 -5.80 7.21
CA PRO A 63 7.44 -5.32 7.34
C PRO A 63 7.53 -3.95 8.03
N ALA A 64 6.61 -3.03 7.75
CA ALA A 64 6.58 -1.71 8.38
C ALA A 64 6.26 -1.81 9.88
N LEU A 65 5.32 -2.67 10.30
CA LEU A 65 5.02 -2.96 11.70
C LEU A 65 6.26 -3.49 12.44
N LEU A 66 6.98 -4.44 11.83
CA LEU A 66 8.19 -5.03 12.39
C LEU A 66 9.33 -4.00 12.51
N LEU A 67 9.43 -3.08 11.56
CA LEU A 67 10.44 -2.00 11.61
C LEU A 67 10.09 -0.96 12.69
N ALA A 68 8.83 -0.56 12.80
CA ALA A 68 8.38 0.41 13.79
C ALA A 68 8.39 -0.13 15.23
N GLY A 69 7.97 -1.38 15.44
CA GLY A 69 7.86 -2.03 16.77
C GLY A 69 6.51 -1.72 17.41
N GLU A 70 6.48 -0.98 18.51
CA GLU A 70 5.21 -0.51 19.08
C GLU A 70 4.56 0.52 18.15
N VAL A 71 3.29 0.30 17.83
CA VAL A 71 2.53 1.10 16.88
C VAL A 71 1.19 1.50 17.50
N GLU A 72 1.01 2.81 17.68
CA GLU A 72 -0.22 3.41 18.19
C GLU A 72 -0.91 4.29 17.16
N GLN A 73 -0.13 5.03 16.35
CA GLN A 73 -0.62 6.02 15.41
C GLN A 73 -0.24 5.62 13.98
N VAL A 74 -1.21 5.44 13.11
CA VAL A 74 -0.98 5.09 11.70
C VAL A 74 -1.71 6.06 10.78
N LEU A 75 -1.03 6.52 9.74
CA LEU A 75 -1.64 7.24 8.62
C LEU A 75 -1.68 6.32 7.41
N VAL A 76 -2.86 6.18 6.81
CA VAL A 76 -3.05 5.44 5.55
C VAL A 76 -3.51 6.42 4.48
N ILE A 77 -2.82 6.48 3.36
CA ILE A 77 -3.12 7.34 2.20
C ILE A 77 -3.44 6.44 1.01
N GLY A 78 -4.66 6.52 0.51
CA GLY A 78 -5.23 5.57 -0.46
C GLY A 78 -5.75 4.31 0.23
N SER A 79 -5.60 3.15 -0.40
CA SER A 79 -6.09 1.85 0.14
C SER A 79 -7.61 1.82 0.37
N GLY A 80 -8.36 2.29 -0.61
CA GLY A 80 -9.82 2.53 -0.51
C GLY A 80 -10.67 1.37 0.01
N GLU A 81 -10.17 0.12 -0.03
CA GLU A 81 -10.86 -1.05 0.55
C GLU A 81 -10.82 -1.05 2.08
N GLY A 82 -9.81 -0.39 2.71
CA GLY A 82 -9.69 -0.29 4.16
C GLY A 82 -9.01 -1.47 4.85
N VAL A 83 -8.50 -2.45 4.11
CA VAL A 83 -7.83 -3.65 4.67
C VAL A 83 -6.61 -3.25 5.52
N VAL A 84 -5.76 -2.36 5.02
CA VAL A 84 -4.57 -1.89 5.74
C VAL A 84 -4.93 -1.25 7.08
N SER A 85 -5.98 -0.42 7.10
CA SER A 85 -6.45 0.23 8.32
C SER A 85 -6.93 -0.79 9.36
N GLN A 86 -7.68 -1.82 8.93
CA GLN A 86 -8.13 -2.91 9.81
C GLN A 86 -6.96 -3.76 10.32
N GLN A 87 -5.97 -4.06 9.47
CA GLN A 87 -4.77 -4.77 9.88
C GLN A 87 -3.94 -3.97 10.89
N ALA A 88 -3.80 -2.64 10.69
CA ALA A 88 -3.10 -1.76 11.64
C ALA A 88 -3.77 -1.80 13.03
N VAL A 89 -5.10 -1.70 13.08
CA VAL A 89 -5.85 -1.84 14.35
C VAL A 89 -5.65 -3.23 14.95
N SER A 90 -5.68 -4.28 14.15
CA SER A 90 -5.44 -5.66 14.61
C SER A 90 -4.01 -5.87 15.14
N ALA A 91 -3.07 -5.06 14.67
CA ALA A 91 -1.68 -5.04 15.12
C ALA A 91 -1.44 -4.18 16.38
N GLY A 92 -2.49 -3.51 16.90
CA GLY A 92 -2.43 -2.74 18.13
C GLY A 92 -2.54 -1.22 17.96
N ALA A 93 -2.67 -0.71 16.72
CA ALA A 93 -2.87 0.71 16.52
C ALA A 93 -4.16 1.19 17.21
N THR A 94 -4.04 2.22 18.02
CA THR A 94 -5.17 2.82 18.74
C THR A 94 -5.82 3.95 17.97
N HIS A 95 -5.09 4.50 17.00
CA HIS A 95 -5.57 5.55 16.11
C HIS A 95 -5.05 5.37 14.70
N VAL A 96 -5.96 5.35 13.73
CA VAL A 96 -5.67 5.28 12.30
C VAL A 96 -6.39 6.42 11.60
N ASP A 97 -5.63 7.36 11.01
CA ASP A 97 -6.17 8.31 10.05
C ASP A 97 -6.12 7.68 8.66
N HIS A 98 -7.27 7.44 8.05
CA HIS A 98 -7.39 6.93 6.69
C HIS A 98 -7.81 8.06 5.76
N VAL A 99 -6.94 8.39 4.82
CA VAL A 99 -7.13 9.51 3.88
C VAL A 99 -7.30 8.97 2.47
N ASP A 100 -8.45 9.20 1.88
CA ASP A 100 -8.71 8.89 0.47
C ASP A 100 -9.40 10.08 -0.20
N ILE A 101 -9.10 10.31 -1.47
CA ILE A 101 -9.74 11.39 -2.22
C ILE A 101 -11.10 10.99 -2.77
N ASP A 102 -11.27 9.69 -3.05
CA ASP A 102 -12.43 9.15 -3.75
C ASP A 102 -13.44 8.51 -2.78
N ARG A 103 -14.29 9.36 -2.23
CA ARG A 103 -15.34 8.91 -1.31
C ARG A 103 -16.28 7.87 -1.91
N GLU A 104 -16.57 8.00 -3.19
CA GLU A 104 -17.50 7.09 -3.87
C GLU A 104 -16.86 5.71 -4.03
N ALA A 105 -15.60 5.64 -4.45
CA ALA A 105 -14.85 4.40 -4.58
C ALA A 105 -14.77 3.65 -3.23
N VAL A 106 -14.41 4.35 -2.13
CA VAL A 106 -14.35 3.74 -0.79
C VAL A 106 -15.70 3.13 -0.37
N ARG A 107 -16.81 3.82 -0.66
CA ARG A 107 -18.16 3.33 -0.34
C ARG A 107 -18.57 2.14 -1.19
N LEU A 108 -18.24 2.15 -2.47
CA LEU A 108 -18.49 1.02 -3.38
C LEU A 108 -17.66 -0.21 -2.97
N CYS A 109 -16.39 -0.01 -2.56
CA CYS A 109 -15.60 -1.09 -1.98
C CYS A 109 -16.26 -1.69 -0.74
N ALA A 110 -16.67 -0.87 0.23
CA ALA A 110 -17.33 -1.34 1.45
C ALA A 110 -18.69 -2.03 1.19
N GLN A 111 -19.36 -1.70 0.10
CA GLN A 111 -20.65 -2.29 -0.29
C GLN A 111 -20.49 -3.65 -1.00
N TYR A 112 -19.46 -3.80 -1.84
CA TYR A 112 -19.41 -4.92 -2.79
C TYR A 112 -18.22 -5.88 -2.60
N LEU A 113 -17.13 -5.44 -1.96
CA LEU A 113 -15.99 -6.32 -1.71
C LEU A 113 -16.26 -7.22 -0.47
N PRO A 114 -15.90 -8.51 -0.53
CA PRO A 114 -16.06 -9.42 0.62
C PRO A 114 -14.93 -9.30 1.66
N TYR A 115 -14.07 -8.31 1.51
CA TYR A 115 -12.94 -8.00 2.38
C TYR A 115 -12.84 -6.48 2.58
N GLY A 116 -12.01 -6.05 3.53
CA GLY A 116 -11.91 -4.66 3.89
C GLY A 116 -13.10 -4.18 4.74
N TYR A 117 -13.43 -2.91 4.63
CA TYR A 117 -14.53 -2.34 5.40
C TYR A 117 -15.87 -2.97 5.05
N THR A 118 -16.64 -3.32 6.07
CA THR A 118 -18.09 -3.40 5.94
C THR A 118 -18.68 -1.98 5.92
N GLU A 119 -19.93 -1.83 5.42
CA GLU A 119 -20.61 -0.54 5.44
C GLU A 119 -20.76 0.04 6.86
N ASP A 120 -20.91 -0.85 7.88
CA ASP A 120 -21.02 -0.43 9.28
C ASP A 120 -19.67 0.06 9.84
N GLU A 121 -18.57 -0.57 9.49
CA GLU A 121 -17.23 -0.15 9.88
C GLU A 121 -16.87 1.17 9.22
N LEU A 122 -17.11 1.30 7.91
CA LEU A 122 -16.89 2.56 7.20
C LEU A 122 -17.72 3.69 7.81
N ARG A 123 -18.99 3.45 8.10
CA ARG A 123 -19.86 4.45 8.76
C ARG A 123 -19.35 4.89 10.12
N ARG A 124 -18.74 3.98 10.89
CA ARG A 124 -18.08 4.33 12.16
C ARG A 124 -16.82 5.15 11.94
N ALA A 125 -15.99 4.78 10.96
CA ALA A 125 -14.79 5.52 10.59
C ALA A 125 -15.12 6.94 10.08
N GLU A 126 -16.16 7.09 9.25
CA GLU A 126 -16.66 8.40 8.79
C GLU A 126 -17.14 9.31 9.93
N LYS A 127 -17.60 8.74 11.04
CA LYS A 127 -18.04 9.48 12.24
C LYS A 127 -16.92 9.68 13.26
N GLY A 128 -15.74 9.13 13.03
CA GLY A 128 -14.65 9.12 14.02
C GLY A 128 -15.05 8.37 15.31
N SER A 129 -15.93 7.37 15.22
CA SER A 129 -16.41 6.60 16.37
C SER A 129 -15.72 5.23 16.43
N GLY A 130 -14.43 5.21 16.74
CA GLY A 130 -13.60 4.01 16.78
C GLY A 130 -12.13 4.35 16.62
N PRO A 131 -11.27 3.34 16.43
CA PRO A 131 -9.85 3.56 16.24
C PRO A 131 -9.51 4.15 14.85
N ILE A 132 -10.42 4.06 13.87
CA ILE A 132 -10.21 4.55 12.51
C ILE A 132 -11.04 5.82 12.30
N THR A 133 -10.41 6.85 11.76
CA THR A 133 -11.06 8.09 11.29
C THR A 133 -10.85 8.23 9.80
N MET A 134 -11.96 8.32 9.03
CA MET A 134 -11.94 8.47 7.58
C MET A 134 -11.95 9.94 7.18
N HIS A 135 -11.01 10.33 6.30
CA HIS A 135 -10.87 11.68 5.77
C HIS A 135 -10.96 11.66 4.23
N TYR A 136 -12.01 12.25 3.67
CA TYR A 136 -12.14 12.39 2.22
C TYR A 136 -11.50 13.69 1.75
N ARG A 137 -10.21 13.61 1.42
CA ARG A 137 -9.42 14.75 0.95
C ARG A 137 -8.14 14.32 0.25
N ASP A 138 -7.52 15.27 -0.42
CA ASP A 138 -6.23 15.08 -1.05
C ASP A 138 -5.14 14.75 -0.02
N GLY A 139 -4.38 13.66 -0.29
CA GLY A 139 -3.33 13.18 0.60
C GLY A 139 -2.19 14.17 0.79
N TRP A 140 -1.81 14.94 -0.26
CA TRP A 140 -0.81 15.98 -0.15
C TRP A 140 -1.25 17.09 0.82
N GLU A 141 -2.49 17.59 0.64
CA GLU A 141 -3.02 18.64 1.52
C GLU A 141 -3.16 18.18 2.97
N PHE A 142 -3.49 16.89 3.17
CA PHE A 142 -3.58 16.32 4.50
C PHE A 142 -2.21 16.34 5.19
N VAL A 143 -1.18 15.77 4.53
CA VAL A 143 0.18 15.68 5.06
C VAL A 143 0.80 17.07 5.26
N ASP A 144 0.58 18.01 4.33
CA ASP A 144 1.12 19.39 4.43
C ASP A 144 0.61 20.15 5.65
N ARG A 145 -0.61 19.86 6.09
CA ARG A 145 -1.25 20.51 7.25
C ARG A 145 -1.21 19.67 8.51
N CYS A 146 -0.63 18.48 8.44
CA CYS A 146 -0.61 17.52 9.55
C CYS A 146 0.35 17.99 10.65
N ALA A 147 -0.15 18.05 11.88
CA ALA A 147 0.66 18.30 13.08
C ALA A 147 0.86 17.02 13.93
N THR A 148 0.23 15.92 13.55
CA THR A 148 0.32 14.63 14.23
C THR A 148 1.60 13.91 13.80
N SER A 149 2.24 13.23 14.72
CA SER A 149 3.34 12.30 14.41
C SER A 149 2.80 10.87 14.39
N TYR A 150 3.19 10.11 13.38
CA TYR A 150 2.77 8.72 13.18
C TYR A 150 3.93 7.75 13.37
N ASP A 151 3.60 6.56 13.85
CA ASP A 151 4.56 5.45 13.87
C ASP A 151 4.79 4.90 12.47
N ILE A 152 3.70 4.83 11.68
CA ILE A 152 3.74 4.39 10.30
C ILE A 152 2.90 5.31 9.43
N VAL A 153 3.44 5.68 8.26
CA VAL A 153 2.71 6.28 7.15
C VAL A 153 2.68 5.28 6.01
N VAL A 154 1.49 4.88 5.57
CA VAL A 154 1.28 3.97 4.45
C VAL A 154 0.83 4.77 3.23
N ILE A 155 1.47 4.56 2.08
CA ILE A 155 1.11 5.12 0.79
C ILE A 155 0.71 3.95 -0.12
N ASP A 156 -0.58 3.75 -0.31
CA ASP A 156 -1.15 2.64 -1.05
C ASP A 156 -2.06 3.17 -2.17
N LEU A 157 -1.43 3.44 -3.30
CA LEU A 157 -2.02 4.11 -4.46
C LEU A 157 -1.77 3.26 -5.72
N PRO A 158 -2.56 3.45 -6.80
CA PRO A 158 -2.24 2.89 -8.11
C PRO A 158 -0.82 3.26 -8.57
N ASP A 159 -0.20 2.42 -9.41
CA ASP A 159 1.14 2.68 -9.96
C ASP A 159 1.27 4.09 -10.55
N GLU A 160 2.46 4.70 -10.39
CA GLU A 160 2.77 5.96 -11.06
C GLU A 160 2.66 5.79 -12.58
N ARG A 161 1.93 6.69 -13.23
CA ARG A 161 1.70 6.67 -14.67
C ARG A 161 2.60 7.65 -15.41
N THR A 162 2.88 7.35 -16.68
CA THR A 162 3.59 8.28 -17.57
C THR A 162 2.77 9.53 -17.90
N GLU A 163 1.45 9.39 -17.91
CA GLU A 163 0.52 10.50 -18.06
C GLU A 163 0.47 11.33 -16.77
N ALA A 164 0.19 12.62 -16.92
CA ALA A 164 0.04 13.52 -15.77
C ALA A 164 -1.29 13.25 -15.06
N VAL A 165 -1.27 12.29 -14.11
CA VAL A 165 -2.39 11.99 -13.22
C VAL A 165 -2.15 12.54 -11.82
N GLN A 166 -3.23 12.80 -11.07
CA GLN A 166 -3.18 13.51 -9.80
C GLN A 166 -2.33 12.78 -8.75
N HIS A 167 -2.40 11.46 -8.66
CA HIS A 167 -1.69 10.69 -7.65
C HIS A 167 -0.18 10.61 -7.87
N ASN A 168 0.34 10.84 -9.10
CA ASN A 168 1.78 10.80 -9.39
C ASN A 168 2.61 11.66 -8.44
N ARG A 169 2.09 12.83 -8.03
CA ARG A 169 2.81 13.74 -7.12
C ARG A 169 3.05 13.14 -5.73
N LEU A 170 2.25 12.15 -5.32
CA LEU A 170 2.38 11.45 -4.04
C LEU A 170 3.52 10.41 -4.05
N TYR A 171 4.16 10.19 -5.20
CA TYR A 171 5.37 9.40 -5.34
C TYR A 171 6.66 10.25 -5.36
N HIS A 172 6.55 11.59 -5.47
CA HIS A 172 7.71 12.47 -5.59
C HIS A 172 8.48 12.63 -4.26
N THR A 173 9.78 12.88 -4.39
CA THR A 173 10.70 13.04 -3.24
C THR A 173 10.22 14.08 -2.22
N ASP A 174 9.59 15.16 -2.68
CA ASP A 174 9.09 16.21 -1.78
C ASP A 174 7.93 15.72 -0.91
N PHE A 175 7.05 14.87 -1.45
CA PHE A 175 6.00 14.24 -0.66
C PHE A 175 6.57 13.23 0.33
N LEU A 176 7.50 12.39 -0.12
CA LEU A 176 8.18 11.42 0.75
C LEU A 176 8.92 12.10 1.91
N ARG A 177 9.55 13.26 1.68
CA ARG A 177 10.19 14.06 2.74
C ARG A 177 9.17 14.53 3.77
N ARG A 178 8.00 15.02 3.33
CA ARG A 178 6.93 15.40 4.24
C ARG A 178 6.39 14.22 5.04
N CYS A 179 6.21 13.06 4.41
CA CYS A 179 5.82 11.84 5.11
C CYS A 179 6.88 11.41 6.13
N ARG A 180 8.19 11.51 5.81
CA ARG A 180 9.28 11.24 6.73
C ARG A 180 9.28 12.18 7.94
N ASP A 181 8.93 13.45 7.74
CA ASP A 181 8.95 14.45 8.81
C ASP A 181 7.83 14.20 9.85
N ILE A 182 6.77 13.46 9.49
CA ILE A 182 5.66 13.10 10.37
C ILE A 182 5.59 11.62 10.73
N GLY A 183 6.35 10.75 10.05
CA GLY A 183 6.31 9.29 10.22
C GLY A 183 7.66 8.70 10.57
N ARG A 184 7.71 7.77 11.55
CA ARG A 184 8.93 7.02 11.87
C ARG A 184 9.30 6.01 10.77
N VAL A 185 8.29 5.35 10.21
CA VAL A 185 8.40 4.45 9.08
C VAL A 185 7.41 4.90 8.01
N VAL A 186 7.87 5.05 6.78
CA VAL A 186 7.02 5.33 5.62
C VAL A 186 7.09 4.12 4.70
N VAL A 187 5.96 3.50 4.40
CA VAL A 187 5.89 2.37 3.48
C VAL A 187 5.02 2.71 2.28
N ALA A 188 5.45 2.32 1.10
CA ALA A 188 4.69 2.51 -0.13
C ALA A 188 4.67 1.24 -1.00
N GLN A 189 3.57 1.04 -1.71
CA GLN A 189 3.58 0.27 -2.94
C GLN A 189 4.54 0.96 -3.91
N ALA A 190 5.49 0.22 -4.48
CA ALA A 190 6.63 0.80 -5.17
C ALA A 190 6.75 0.37 -6.65
N GLY A 191 5.79 -0.40 -7.13
CA GLY A 191 5.80 -0.93 -8.49
C GLY A 191 6.12 -2.43 -8.57
N CYS A 192 6.27 -2.91 -9.79
CA CYS A 192 6.44 -4.34 -10.08
C CYS A 192 7.95 -4.70 -10.18
N PRO A 193 8.41 -5.82 -9.57
CA PRO A 193 9.82 -6.23 -9.66
C PRO A 193 10.18 -6.98 -10.95
N THR A 194 9.22 -7.32 -11.79
CA THR A 194 9.48 -8.09 -13.01
C THR A 194 10.24 -7.25 -14.04
N LEU A 195 11.21 -7.85 -14.72
CA LEU A 195 12.19 -7.17 -15.57
C LEU A 195 11.56 -6.28 -16.66
N TRP A 196 10.42 -6.64 -17.18
CA TRP A 196 9.71 -5.95 -18.25
C TRP A 196 8.70 -4.88 -17.76
N ARG A 197 8.58 -4.70 -16.44
CA ARG A 197 7.64 -3.74 -15.81
C ARG A 197 8.21 -3.10 -14.54
N ASN A 198 9.52 -2.92 -14.43
CA ASN A 198 10.16 -2.48 -13.18
C ASN A 198 10.61 -1.01 -13.18
N GLU A 199 10.17 -0.22 -14.13
CA GLU A 199 10.58 1.19 -14.23
C GLU A 199 10.10 2.01 -13.03
N SER A 200 8.84 1.86 -12.62
CA SER A 200 8.28 2.52 -11.44
C SER A 200 9.02 2.10 -10.15
N LEU A 201 9.37 0.82 -10.00
CA LEU A 201 10.15 0.35 -8.87
C LEU A 201 11.56 0.97 -8.83
N HIS A 202 12.23 1.12 -9.96
CA HIS A 202 13.54 1.79 -10.03
C HIS A 202 13.46 3.26 -9.62
N LEU A 203 12.45 3.99 -10.09
CA LEU A 203 12.21 5.39 -9.70
C LEU A 203 11.88 5.50 -8.20
N SER A 204 10.99 4.65 -7.69
CA SER A 204 10.64 4.61 -6.27
C SER A 204 11.85 4.30 -5.40
N TRP A 205 12.69 3.31 -5.79
CA TRP A 205 13.93 2.98 -5.10
C TRP A 205 14.87 4.19 -4.98
N GLN A 206 15.12 4.90 -6.08
CA GLN A 206 15.97 6.10 -6.07
C GLN A 206 15.41 7.18 -5.13
N ARG A 207 14.12 7.48 -5.21
CA ARG A 207 13.46 8.50 -4.39
C ARG A 207 13.49 8.15 -2.91
N PHE A 208 13.26 6.87 -2.56
CA PHE A 208 13.36 6.40 -1.18
C PHE A 208 14.80 6.52 -0.67
N ARG A 209 15.80 6.10 -1.45
CA ARG A 209 17.22 6.23 -1.10
C ARG A 209 17.68 7.68 -0.93
N GLU A 210 17.13 8.61 -1.70
CA GLU A 210 17.38 10.05 -1.54
C GLU A 210 16.72 10.65 -0.28
N THR A 211 15.63 10.02 0.19
CA THR A 211 14.81 10.57 1.26
C THR A 211 15.13 9.97 2.63
N PHE A 212 15.38 8.67 2.70
CA PHE A 212 15.49 7.94 3.96
C PHE A 212 16.91 7.41 4.19
N PRO A 213 17.44 7.52 5.43
CA PRO A 213 18.75 6.95 5.77
C PRO A 213 18.78 5.41 5.74
N THR A 214 17.64 4.77 5.89
CA THR A 214 17.47 3.32 5.76
C THR A 214 16.28 3.01 4.88
N VAL A 215 16.48 2.14 3.87
CA VAL A 215 15.43 1.66 2.97
C VAL A 215 15.42 0.14 2.96
N VAL A 216 14.24 -0.43 3.17
CA VAL A 216 14.01 -1.87 3.13
C VAL A 216 13.08 -2.19 1.96
N TYR A 217 13.52 -3.10 1.11
CA TYR A 217 12.73 -3.69 0.05
C TYR A 217 11.96 -4.89 0.60
N PHE A 218 10.73 -5.07 0.16
CA PHE A 218 9.97 -6.29 0.35
C PHE A 218 9.22 -6.64 -0.94
N GLY A 219 9.57 -7.76 -1.56
CA GLY A 219 8.93 -8.25 -2.79
C GLY A 219 8.40 -9.65 -2.57
N SER A 220 7.10 -9.83 -2.72
CA SER A 220 6.49 -11.15 -2.58
C SER A 220 6.66 -11.96 -3.87
N ASP A 221 7.07 -13.24 -3.75
CA ASP A 221 7.07 -14.17 -4.87
C ASP A 221 5.65 -14.59 -5.29
N GLU A 222 4.69 -14.38 -4.40
CA GLU A 222 3.28 -14.73 -4.62
C GLU A 222 2.46 -13.57 -5.18
N HIS A 223 3.06 -12.38 -5.28
CA HIS A 223 2.38 -11.19 -5.79
C HIS A 223 3.28 -10.37 -6.72
N GLU A 224 2.67 -9.62 -7.65
CA GLU A 224 3.38 -8.87 -8.69
C GLU A 224 4.02 -7.57 -8.19
N TRP A 225 3.73 -7.10 -6.98
CA TRP A 225 4.21 -5.82 -6.46
C TRP A 225 5.35 -5.96 -5.46
N ALA A 226 6.15 -4.93 -5.42
CA ALA A 226 7.15 -4.71 -4.40
C ALA A 226 6.78 -3.49 -3.55
N PHE A 227 7.26 -3.50 -2.32
CA PHE A 227 7.01 -2.48 -1.32
C PHE A 227 8.35 -1.94 -0.81
N LEU A 228 8.39 -0.65 -0.53
CA LEU A 228 9.56 -0.01 0.05
C LEU A 228 9.20 0.60 1.39
N SER A 229 9.96 0.26 2.42
CA SER A 229 9.87 0.90 3.73
C SER A 229 11.09 1.79 3.95
N GLY A 230 10.86 3.07 4.17
CA GLY A 230 11.86 4.05 4.55
C GLY A 230 11.79 4.35 6.04
N LEU A 231 12.91 4.27 6.77
CA LEU A 231 12.99 4.67 8.17
C LEU A 231 13.54 6.10 8.26
N ALA A 232 12.93 6.92 9.12
CA ALA A 232 13.43 8.27 9.41
C ALA A 232 14.77 8.26 10.15
N GLU A 233 15.16 7.13 10.75
CA GLU A 233 16.43 6.91 11.44
C GLU A 233 17.32 5.88 10.72
N ALA A 234 18.65 5.95 10.98
CA ALA A 234 19.57 4.94 10.51
C ALA A 234 19.38 3.62 11.28
N CYS A 235 19.32 2.50 10.57
CA CYS A 235 19.25 1.17 11.14
C CYS A 235 20.31 0.28 10.47
N GLU A 236 21.23 -0.25 11.25
CA GLU A 236 22.37 -1.04 10.75
C GLU A 236 21.91 -2.36 10.12
N ASP A 237 21.00 -3.08 10.78
CA ASP A 237 20.45 -4.35 10.29
C ASP A 237 18.91 -4.36 10.43
N PRO A 238 18.18 -3.81 9.47
CA PRO A 238 16.73 -3.78 9.52
C PRO A 238 16.10 -5.17 9.37
N VAL A 239 16.75 -6.11 8.68
CA VAL A 239 16.24 -7.49 8.52
C VAL A 239 16.34 -8.25 9.82
N ALA A 240 17.46 -8.14 10.54
CA ALA A 240 17.59 -8.73 11.88
C ALA A 240 16.58 -8.10 12.87
N ARG A 241 16.34 -6.78 12.80
CA ARG A 241 15.31 -6.10 13.60
C ARG A 241 13.93 -6.70 13.36
N MET A 242 13.54 -6.87 12.11
CA MET A 242 12.24 -7.45 11.73
C MET A 242 12.14 -8.91 12.19
N SER A 243 13.17 -9.72 11.95
CA SER A 243 13.20 -11.14 12.32
C SER A 243 13.07 -11.35 13.84
N ALA A 244 13.70 -10.49 14.63
CA ALA A 244 13.61 -10.55 16.09
C ALA A 244 12.20 -10.20 16.61
N ARG A 245 11.46 -9.35 15.92
CA ARG A 245 10.13 -8.89 16.32
C ARG A 245 8.99 -9.75 15.79
N LEU A 246 9.19 -10.49 14.71
CA LEU A 246 8.15 -11.30 14.08
C LEU A 246 7.43 -12.24 15.06
N PRO A 247 8.12 -12.96 15.99
CA PRO A 247 7.43 -13.85 16.95
C PRO A 247 6.54 -13.13 17.97
N THR A 248 6.74 -11.82 18.18
CA THR A 248 6.02 -11.02 19.20
C THR A 248 5.07 -10.02 18.60
N LEU A 249 4.93 -9.99 17.27
CA LEU A 249 3.97 -9.10 16.60
C LEU A 249 2.55 -9.45 17.06
N PRO A 250 1.74 -8.48 17.55
CA PRO A 250 0.36 -8.72 17.95
C PRO A 250 -0.52 -9.24 16.79
N TYR A 251 -0.25 -8.76 15.58
CA TYR A 251 -0.89 -9.25 14.36
C TYR A 251 -0.23 -10.56 13.91
N ARG A 252 -1.02 -11.63 13.80
CA ARG A 252 -0.54 -12.91 13.27
C ARG A 252 -0.67 -12.91 11.74
N SER A 253 0.45 -12.70 11.04
CA SER A 253 0.49 -12.84 9.58
C SER A 253 0.19 -14.28 9.17
N LEU A 254 -0.54 -14.44 8.08
CA LEU A 254 -0.86 -15.73 7.45
C LEU A 254 0.05 -16.03 6.25
N THR A 255 0.69 -15.03 5.67
CA THR A 255 1.50 -15.15 4.44
C THR A 255 2.99 -14.89 4.67
N ILE A 256 3.37 -14.34 5.84
CA ILE A 256 4.76 -14.01 6.16
C ILE A 256 5.21 -14.78 7.40
N ASP A 257 6.09 -15.72 7.20
CA ASP A 257 6.89 -16.39 8.24
C ASP A 257 8.35 -15.91 8.20
N ALA A 258 9.22 -16.55 8.98
CA ALA A 258 10.62 -16.18 9.07
C ALA A 258 11.37 -16.37 7.75
N ASP A 259 11.07 -17.42 7.00
CA ASP A 259 11.73 -17.74 5.74
C ASP A 259 11.27 -16.77 4.65
N THR A 260 9.96 -16.52 4.55
CA THR A 260 9.38 -15.52 3.66
C THR A 260 9.95 -14.13 3.92
N LEU A 261 10.06 -13.73 5.21
CA LEU A 261 10.61 -12.43 5.58
C LEU A 261 12.03 -12.26 5.05
N ILE A 262 12.90 -13.26 5.24
CA ILE A 262 14.29 -13.20 4.77
C ILE A 262 14.37 -13.22 3.24
N ALA A 263 13.66 -14.12 2.59
CA ALA A 263 13.68 -14.27 1.13
C ALA A 263 13.18 -12.99 0.42
N SER A 264 12.09 -12.42 0.90
CA SER A 264 11.42 -11.28 0.27
C SER A 264 12.12 -9.93 0.50
N THR A 265 13.06 -9.83 1.44
CA THR A 265 13.82 -8.59 1.71
C THR A 265 15.08 -8.42 0.86
N VAL A 266 15.38 -9.35 -0.04
CA VAL A 266 16.53 -9.24 -0.95
C VAL A 266 16.12 -8.50 -2.24
N PRO A 267 16.56 -7.23 -2.45
CA PRO A 267 16.19 -6.51 -3.66
C PRO A 267 16.74 -7.20 -4.91
N PRO A 268 16.06 -7.11 -6.06
CA PRO A 268 16.59 -7.56 -7.34
C PRO A 268 17.99 -6.99 -7.62
N LYS A 269 18.83 -7.76 -8.34
CA LYS A 269 20.19 -7.31 -8.66
C LYS A 269 20.23 -5.96 -9.39
N SER A 270 19.22 -5.67 -10.20
CA SER A 270 19.09 -4.39 -10.91
C SER A 270 18.99 -3.19 -9.96
N LEU A 271 18.28 -3.31 -8.82
CA LEU A 271 18.21 -2.28 -7.80
C LEU A 271 19.53 -2.16 -7.04
N ARG A 272 20.13 -3.28 -6.61
CA ARG A 272 21.41 -3.30 -5.87
C ARG A 272 22.55 -2.70 -6.66
N ALA A 273 22.51 -2.80 -8.01
CA ALA A 273 23.51 -2.19 -8.89
C ALA A 273 23.42 -0.66 -8.97
N LEU A 274 22.30 -0.05 -8.57
CA LEU A 274 22.15 1.40 -8.48
C LEU A 274 22.89 1.97 -7.27
N ASP A 275 23.00 1.19 -6.18
CA ASP A 275 23.72 1.59 -4.96
C ASP A 275 25.26 1.57 -5.13
N SER A 276 25.76 0.98 -6.22
CA SER A 276 27.20 0.81 -6.51
C SER A 276 27.75 1.91 -7.44
N ARG A 277 26.94 2.87 -7.85
CA ARG A 277 27.32 3.99 -8.71
C ARG A 277 27.30 5.31 -7.96
#